data_9c1d8c3b807c932991b0ae00f32d8c9d
#
_entry.id   9c1d8c3b807c932991b0ae00f32d8c9d
#
_cell.length_a   1.000
_cell.length_b   1.000
_cell.length_c   1.000
_cell.angle_alpha   90.00
_cell.angle_beta   90.00
_cell.angle_gamma   90.00
#
_symmetry.space_group_name_H-M   'P 1'
#
loop_
_entity.id
_entity.type
_entity.pdbx_description
1 polymer ?
#
loop_
_entity_poly.entity_id
_entity_poly.type
_entity_poly.pdbx_seq_one_letter_code
_entity_poly.pdbx_strand_id
1 'polypeptide(L)'
;MSVVVLPKSFDLSRAIEEIPTGATSKLISVRPISGGTFTQQSIIECDLLSAGWLVPNSLSIRYKVKVNTDVSGAALIGCPVFTPFQRVGCTIGGQQIENIAAYNQMAQVYVAGNLGISDKYGSQQIFGYTNTAGNMEPLDSRIFEASIADASANSTFTMAAPLYGTLLSSAEKNIPLFAMGSVRYTFTLDSIANMCVQKLGAVGTGFSALTKFEISNFELCYLSVDLGQQVEKMVYDLGNNVMIKTHGFNSTSVSAPSGTSGNQSYVFNQRYASIRNAFVLCSRADGAGSKWAEFSDLTTNNGDYQLAIAGTPYPPLPLSTTNGQAGILQELRRSFGSLFNNKNSLSINTAEFSVDINDASNNLLCTVPGKFIVGVGLSRCGDDDKVMMSGVNSQLSAINVNVNVGTTTTTAANVALLLDYDAILLIDPQARQVAVRS
;
A
#
# COMPACT_ATOMS: atom_id res chain seq x y z
N MET A 1 36.29 -27.81 -24.80
CA MET A 1 36.25 -26.33 -25.08
C MET A 1 35.41 -25.71 -23.98
N SER A 2 36.02 -24.92 -23.10
CA SER A 2 35.30 -24.17 -22.10
C SER A 2 34.64 -22.98 -22.81
N VAL A 3 33.32 -22.94 -22.82
CA VAL A 3 32.58 -21.77 -23.30
C VAL A 3 32.81 -20.66 -22.30
N VAL A 4 33.59 -19.67 -22.66
CA VAL A 4 33.75 -18.45 -21.85
C VAL A 4 32.50 -17.61 -22.08
N VAL A 5 31.62 -17.57 -21.08
CA VAL A 5 30.47 -16.69 -21.10
C VAL A 5 30.92 -15.32 -20.57
N LEU A 6 30.88 -14.31 -21.44
CA LEU A 6 31.15 -12.94 -21.06
C LEU A 6 30.07 -12.42 -20.07
N PRO A 7 30.47 -11.77 -18.97
CA PRO A 7 29.51 -11.07 -18.11
C PRO A 7 28.65 -10.09 -18.94
N LYS A 8 27.38 -9.94 -18.58
CA LYS A 8 26.42 -9.07 -19.29
C LYS A 8 26.90 -7.63 -19.51
N SER A 9 27.72 -7.11 -18.58
CA SER A 9 28.33 -5.78 -18.68
C SER A 9 29.41 -5.64 -19.75
N PHE A 10 29.94 -6.76 -20.27
CA PHE A 10 30.97 -6.80 -21.32
C PHE A 10 30.43 -7.41 -22.61
N ASP A 11 29.17 -7.81 -22.65
CA ASP A 11 28.52 -8.34 -23.84
C ASP A 11 28.12 -7.21 -24.79
N LEU A 12 28.99 -6.86 -25.70
CA LEU A 12 28.77 -5.84 -26.72
C LEU A 12 28.02 -6.39 -27.95
N SER A 13 27.70 -7.68 -27.96
CA SER A 13 27.01 -8.33 -29.10
C SER A 13 25.49 -8.07 -29.10
N ARG A 14 24.92 -7.60 -28.02
CA ARG A 14 23.52 -7.18 -27.99
C ARG A 14 23.39 -5.81 -28.61
N ALA A 15 22.80 -5.76 -29.80
CA ALA A 15 22.36 -4.50 -30.38
C ALA A 15 21.47 -3.78 -29.35
N ILE A 16 21.75 -2.51 -29.10
CA ILE A 16 20.83 -1.65 -28.37
C ILE A 16 19.58 -1.58 -29.23
N GLU A 17 18.48 -2.14 -28.75
CA GLU A 17 17.21 -2.08 -29.48
C GLU A 17 16.78 -0.62 -29.54
N GLU A 18 16.73 -0.07 -30.73
CA GLU A 18 16.27 1.30 -30.97
C GLU A 18 14.74 1.33 -30.88
N ILE A 19 14.22 2.37 -30.22
CA ILE A 19 12.79 2.65 -30.25
C ILE A 19 12.41 3.01 -31.70
N PRO A 20 11.29 2.52 -32.25
CA PRO A 20 10.85 2.85 -33.62
C PRO A 20 10.82 4.34 -33.85
N THR A 21 11.29 4.79 -35.04
CA THR A 21 11.46 6.20 -35.41
C THR A 21 10.18 7.04 -35.45
N GLY A 22 9.03 6.49 -35.10
CA GLY A 22 7.77 7.22 -35.00
C GLY A 22 7.16 7.15 -33.60
N ALA A 23 7.90 6.60 -32.65
CA ALA A 23 7.39 6.44 -31.29
C ALA A 23 7.16 7.80 -30.62
N THR A 24 6.02 7.95 -29.97
CA THR A 24 5.68 9.14 -29.18
C THR A 24 5.29 8.75 -27.78
N SER A 25 5.60 9.60 -26.80
CA SER A 25 5.15 9.43 -25.43
C SER A 25 4.35 10.64 -24.97
N LYS A 26 3.27 10.40 -24.25
CA LYS A 26 2.39 11.46 -23.73
C LYS A 26 2.00 11.17 -22.30
N LEU A 27 2.07 12.18 -21.44
CA LEU A 27 1.41 12.12 -20.15
C LEU A 27 -0.09 12.33 -20.36
N ILE A 28 -0.88 11.33 -19.98
CA ILE A 28 -2.34 11.37 -20.09
C ILE A 28 -2.90 11.60 -18.69
N SER A 29 -3.87 12.52 -18.61
CA SER A 29 -4.65 12.78 -17.42
C SER A 29 -6.11 12.44 -17.70
N VAL A 30 -6.67 11.53 -16.91
CA VAL A 30 -8.05 11.06 -17.04
C VAL A 30 -8.86 11.60 -15.88
N ARG A 31 -9.97 12.25 -16.18
CA ARG A 31 -10.92 12.72 -15.18
C ARG A 31 -11.97 11.66 -14.86
N PRO A 32 -12.58 11.70 -13.67
CA PRO A 32 -13.67 10.81 -13.32
C PRO A 32 -14.84 10.92 -14.28
N ILE A 33 -15.51 9.80 -14.53
CA ILE A 33 -16.70 9.73 -15.38
C ILE A 33 -17.82 10.58 -14.80
N SER A 34 -18.01 10.53 -13.48
CA SER A 34 -19.06 11.23 -12.76
C SER A 34 -18.76 12.68 -12.43
N GLY A 35 -17.64 13.23 -12.81
CA GLY A 35 -17.24 14.63 -12.59
C GLY A 35 -17.70 15.29 -11.29
N GLY A 36 -16.98 16.27 -10.79
CA GLY A 36 -17.46 17.08 -9.68
C GLY A 36 -16.68 16.93 -8.38
N THR A 37 -17.38 17.09 -7.26
CA THR A 37 -16.85 16.99 -5.91
C THR A 37 -17.31 15.69 -5.25
N PHE A 38 -16.38 14.99 -4.61
CA PHE A 38 -16.63 13.72 -3.96
C PHE A 38 -16.51 13.88 -2.45
N THR A 39 -17.42 13.30 -1.71
CA THR A 39 -17.46 13.31 -0.25
C THR A 39 -17.23 11.89 0.31
N GLN A 40 -17.35 11.72 1.62
CA GLN A 40 -17.22 10.41 2.26
C GLN A 40 -18.05 9.33 1.55
N GLN A 41 -17.51 8.12 1.48
CA GLN A 41 -18.15 6.93 0.89
C GLN A 41 -18.51 7.07 -0.60
N SER A 42 -18.13 8.15 -1.26
CA SER A 42 -18.31 8.31 -2.71
C SER A 42 -17.39 7.37 -3.47
N ILE A 43 -17.82 7.02 -4.69
CA ILE A 43 -17.05 6.21 -5.62
C ILE A 43 -16.57 7.10 -6.76
N ILE A 44 -15.26 7.06 -7.04
CA ILE A 44 -14.62 7.76 -8.15
C ILE A 44 -14.22 6.73 -9.19
N GLU A 45 -14.72 6.85 -10.40
CA GLU A 45 -14.40 5.94 -11.50
C GLU A 45 -13.67 6.66 -12.62
N CYS A 46 -12.54 6.08 -13.07
CA CYS A 46 -11.72 6.60 -14.16
C CYS A 46 -11.44 5.51 -15.18
N ASP A 47 -11.78 5.76 -16.44
CA ASP A 47 -11.50 4.84 -17.56
C ASP A 47 -10.19 5.25 -18.24
N LEU A 48 -9.22 4.34 -18.31
CA LEU A 48 -8.01 4.57 -19.09
C LEU A 48 -8.33 4.53 -20.59
N LEU A 49 -7.57 5.29 -21.36
CA LEU A 49 -7.72 5.26 -22.83
C LEU A 49 -7.25 3.90 -23.36
N SER A 50 -8.07 3.25 -24.18
CA SER A 50 -7.76 1.97 -24.83
C SER A 50 -6.82 2.16 -26.03
N ALA A 51 -5.70 2.88 -25.86
CA ALA A 51 -4.73 3.18 -26.92
C ALA A 51 -3.32 3.26 -26.33
N GLY A 52 -2.33 2.84 -27.12
CA GLY A 52 -0.92 2.88 -26.74
C GLY A 52 -0.53 1.89 -25.64
N TRP A 53 0.64 2.12 -25.07
CA TRP A 53 1.24 1.30 -24.03
C TRP A 53 1.29 2.08 -22.73
N LEU A 54 0.75 1.49 -21.65
CA LEU A 54 0.88 2.02 -20.30
C LEU A 54 2.28 1.72 -19.76
N VAL A 55 2.97 2.74 -19.28
CA VAL A 55 4.19 2.58 -18.47
C VAL A 55 3.77 2.37 -17.01
N PRO A 56 3.96 1.19 -16.40
CA PRO A 56 3.36 0.83 -15.12
C PRO A 56 3.67 1.82 -14.00
N ASN A 57 4.94 2.08 -13.75
CA ASN A 57 5.41 2.94 -12.66
C ASN A 57 5.05 4.44 -12.83
N SER A 58 4.35 4.80 -13.91
CA SER A 58 3.90 6.17 -14.16
C SER A 58 2.48 6.46 -13.68
N LEU A 59 1.74 5.41 -13.26
CA LEU A 59 0.40 5.59 -12.70
C LEU A 59 0.46 6.44 -11.44
N SER A 60 -0.30 7.52 -11.43
CA SER A 60 -0.35 8.47 -10.31
C SER A 60 -1.73 9.09 -10.18
N ILE A 61 -2.09 9.49 -8.98
CA ILE A 61 -3.31 10.24 -8.69
C ILE A 61 -2.96 11.68 -8.36
N ARG A 62 -3.80 12.60 -8.81
CA ARG A 62 -3.74 14.02 -8.47
C ARG A 62 -5.13 14.50 -8.12
N TYR A 63 -5.27 15.26 -7.04
CA TYR A 63 -6.55 15.79 -6.60
C TYR A 63 -6.39 16.96 -5.65
N LYS A 64 -7.47 17.67 -5.42
CA LYS A 64 -7.58 18.68 -4.35
C LYS A 64 -8.46 18.11 -3.24
N VAL A 65 -7.96 18.21 -2.02
CA VAL A 65 -8.72 17.85 -0.83
C VAL A 65 -9.02 19.11 -0.03
N LYS A 66 -10.26 19.22 0.42
CA LYS A 66 -10.74 20.24 1.35
C LYS A 66 -11.16 19.53 2.63
N VAL A 67 -10.57 19.94 3.73
CA VAL A 67 -10.79 19.33 5.03
C VAL A 67 -11.41 20.37 5.97
N ASN A 68 -12.39 19.97 6.73
CA ASN A 68 -12.97 20.75 7.81
C ASN A 68 -12.90 19.97 9.13
N THR A 69 -12.50 20.62 10.19
CA THR A 69 -12.42 20.07 11.55
C THR A 69 -12.75 21.18 12.55
N ASP A 70 -13.33 20.79 13.68
CA ASP A 70 -13.62 21.71 14.79
C ASP A 70 -12.38 22.06 15.64
N VAL A 71 -11.23 21.45 15.30
CA VAL A 71 -9.98 21.62 16.03
C VAL A 71 -9.03 22.52 15.24
N SER A 72 -8.69 23.68 15.78
CA SER A 72 -7.69 24.56 15.20
C SER A 72 -6.28 23.94 15.26
N GLY A 73 -5.49 24.09 14.20
CA GLY A 73 -4.13 23.55 14.14
C GLY A 73 -4.08 22.01 14.07
N ALA A 74 -5.03 21.40 13.38
CA ALA A 74 -5.09 19.94 13.26
C ALA A 74 -4.38 19.42 11.99
N ALA A 75 -3.81 18.24 12.09
CA ALA A 75 -3.16 17.53 10.98
C ALA A 75 -3.83 16.19 10.73
N LEU A 76 -3.95 15.78 9.46
CA LEU A 76 -4.35 14.41 9.10
C LEU A 76 -3.25 13.44 9.50
N ILE A 77 -3.65 12.26 9.98
CA ILE A 77 -2.75 11.21 10.42
C ILE A 77 -2.67 10.10 9.34
N GLY A 78 -1.56 9.41 9.33
CA GLY A 78 -1.29 8.34 8.37
C GLY A 78 -0.50 8.82 7.15
N CYS A 79 -0.72 8.21 5.99
CA CYS A 79 -0.18 8.70 4.72
C CYS A 79 -1.27 9.50 3.99
N PRO A 80 -1.33 10.83 4.11
CA PRO A 80 -2.50 11.66 3.81
C PRO A 80 -2.97 11.63 2.40
N VAL A 81 -2.05 11.50 1.46
CA VAL A 81 -2.42 11.37 0.06
C VAL A 81 -3.21 10.08 -0.22
N PHE A 82 -3.09 9.07 0.63
CA PHE A 82 -3.83 7.82 0.49
C PHE A 82 -4.93 7.63 1.55
N THR A 83 -4.88 8.42 2.62
CA THR A 83 -5.85 8.37 3.72
C THR A 83 -7.31 8.37 3.27
N PRO A 84 -7.72 9.18 2.29
CA PRO A 84 -9.12 9.20 1.88
C PRO A 84 -9.60 7.95 1.14
N PHE A 85 -8.70 7.10 0.64
CA PHE A 85 -9.06 5.97 -0.22
C PHE A 85 -9.11 4.66 0.55
N GLN A 86 -10.31 4.26 0.96
CA GLN A 86 -10.52 2.97 1.63
C GLN A 86 -10.24 1.80 0.69
N ARG A 87 -10.74 1.89 -0.55
CA ARG A 87 -10.67 0.79 -1.52
C ARG A 87 -10.20 1.28 -2.87
N VAL A 88 -9.34 0.49 -3.51
CA VAL A 88 -8.97 0.67 -4.90
C VAL A 88 -9.22 -0.63 -5.64
N GLY A 89 -9.97 -0.55 -6.73
CA GLY A 89 -10.28 -1.68 -7.60
C GLY A 89 -9.89 -1.40 -9.04
N CYS A 90 -9.63 -2.45 -9.79
CA CYS A 90 -9.42 -2.40 -11.23
C CYS A 90 -10.30 -3.42 -11.94
N THR A 91 -11.00 -2.96 -12.98
CA THR A 91 -11.88 -3.78 -13.82
C THR A 91 -11.40 -3.70 -15.26
N ILE A 92 -11.25 -4.84 -15.93
CA ILE A 92 -10.84 -4.91 -17.33
C ILE A 92 -11.89 -5.71 -18.10
N GLY A 93 -12.40 -5.14 -19.19
CA GLY A 93 -13.43 -5.79 -20.00
C GLY A 93 -14.71 -6.16 -19.22
N GLY A 94 -15.03 -5.44 -18.16
CA GLY A 94 -16.16 -5.71 -17.26
C GLY A 94 -15.86 -6.74 -16.16
N GLN A 95 -14.69 -7.38 -16.15
CA GLN A 95 -14.26 -8.31 -15.10
C GLN A 95 -13.39 -7.59 -14.08
N GLN A 96 -13.72 -7.71 -12.80
CA GLN A 96 -12.89 -7.20 -11.72
C GLN A 96 -11.65 -8.08 -11.56
N ILE A 97 -10.47 -7.51 -11.82
CA ILE A 97 -9.19 -8.21 -11.71
C ILE A 97 -8.49 -7.96 -10.37
N GLU A 98 -8.82 -6.87 -9.73
CA GLU A 98 -8.20 -6.44 -8.48
C GLU A 98 -9.19 -5.68 -7.59
N ASN A 99 -9.05 -5.91 -6.27
CA ASN A 99 -9.81 -5.18 -5.26
C ASN A 99 -9.03 -5.15 -3.94
N ILE A 100 -8.40 -4.03 -3.67
CA ILE A 100 -7.66 -3.82 -2.42
C ILE A 100 -8.59 -3.14 -1.42
N ALA A 101 -9.10 -3.88 -0.44
CA ALA A 101 -10.17 -3.44 0.46
C ALA A 101 -9.73 -2.41 1.52
N ALA A 102 -8.45 -2.42 1.93
CA ALA A 102 -7.88 -1.45 2.88
C ALA A 102 -6.66 -0.78 2.23
N TYR A 103 -6.91 -0.05 1.14
CA TYR A 103 -5.84 0.57 0.36
C TYR A 103 -5.04 1.59 1.16
N ASN A 104 -5.70 2.40 2.00
CA ASN A 104 -5.06 3.35 2.89
C ASN A 104 -4.05 2.70 3.86
N GLN A 105 -4.39 1.54 4.45
CA GLN A 105 -3.48 0.79 5.31
C GLN A 105 -2.32 0.18 4.51
N MET A 106 -2.62 -0.42 3.37
CA MET A 106 -1.59 -0.97 2.48
C MET A 106 -0.60 0.09 2.04
N ALA A 107 -1.08 1.24 1.60
CA ALA A 107 -0.24 2.36 1.18
C ALA A 107 0.65 2.88 2.33
N GLN A 108 0.12 2.93 3.55
CA GLN A 108 0.91 3.32 4.73
C GLN A 108 2.03 2.31 5.03
N VAL A 109 1.74 1.01 4.98
CA VAL A 109 2.76 -0.05 5.14
C VAL A 109 3.81 0.05 4.03
N TYR A 110 3.36 0.22 2.78
CA TYR A 110 4.26 0.33 1.63
C TYR A 110 5.20 1.54 1.75
N VAL A 111 4.65 2.71 2.08
CA VAL A 111 5.45 3.94 2.29
C VAL A 111 6.41 3.78 3.46
N ALA A 112 5.97 3.19 4.58
CA ALA A 112 6.82 2.96 5.74
C ALA A 112 7.98 2.00 5.44
N GLY A 113 7.76 1.00 4.58
CA GLY A 113 8.75 -0.03 4.26
C GLY A 113 9.71 0.33 3.13
N ASN A 114 9.25 1.09 2.13
CA ASN A 114 10.03 1.34 0.91
C ASN A 114 10.64 2.74 0.84
N LEU A 115 10.13 3.70 1.63
CA LEU A 115 10.68 5.04 1.66
C LEU A 115 11.53 5.25 2.92
N GLY A 116 12.78 5.61 2.73
CA GLY A 116 13.65 6.06 3.80
C GLY A 116 13.23 7.43 4.35
N ILE A 117 13.74 7.81 5.52
CA ILE A 117 13.48 9.13 6.13
C ILE A 117 13.87 10.25 5.15
N SER A 118 15.01 10.15 4.49
CA SER A 118 15.46 11.15 3.51
C SER A 118 14.53 11.28 2.31
N ASP A 119 13.98 10.16 1.82
CA ASP A 119 13.04 10.16 0.71
C ASP A 119 11.70 10.79 1.12
N LYS A 120 11.25 10.55 2.34
CA LYS A 120 10.08 11.22 2.90
C LYS A 120 10.28 12.73 2.98
N TYR A 121 11.45 13.20 3.43
CA TYR A 121 11.77 14.63 3.46
C TYR A 121 11.77 15.25 2.07
N GLY A 122 12.39 14.59 1.08
CA GLY A 122 12.42 15.08 -0.29
C GLY A 122 11.06 15.06 -0.99
N SER A 123 10.16 14.19 -0.56
CA SER A 123 8.83 14.00 -1.16
C SER A 123 7.69 14.56 -0.31
N GLN A 124 7.97 15.44 0.63
CA GLN A 124 6.98 16.00 1.56
C GLN A 124 5.72 16.52 0.87
N GLN A 125 5.88 17.31 -0.17
CA GLN A 125 4.74 17.89 -0.88
C GLN A 125 3.93 16.84 -1.66
N ILE A 126 4.58 15.78 -2.13
CA ILE A 126 3.92 14.71 -2.88
C ILE A 126 3.03 13.91 -1.96
N PHE A 127 3.54 13.48 -0.80
CA PHE A 127 2.79 12.70 0.18
C PHE A 127 1.93 13.56 1.09
N GLY A 128 2.06 14.88 1.00
CA GLY A 128 1.37 15.83 1.84
C GLY A 128 2.01 16.01 3.22
N TYR A 129 3.28 15.70 3.47
CA TYR A 129 3.98 15.92 4.72
C TYR A 129 4.39 17.40 4.89
N THR A 130 4.13 18.02 6.04
CA THR A 130 4.65 19.35 6.36
C THR A 130 5.68 19.26 7.47
N ASN A 131 6.64 20.17 7.43
CA ASN A 131 7.56 20.41 8.51
C ASN A 131 7.07 21.61 9.29
N THR A 132 6.75 21.45 10.57
CA THR A 132 6.45 22.58 11.45
C THR A 132 7.76 23.30 11.72
N ALA A 133 7.82 24.58 11.39
CA ALA A 133 9.01 25.41 11.54
C ALA A 133 9.66 25.27 12.93
N GLY A 134 10.87 24.74 12.97
CA GLY A 134 11.77 24.80 14.12
C GLY A 134 12.01 23.52 14.90
N ASN A 135 11.26 22.46 14.74
CA ASN A 135 11.52 21.17 15.35
C ASN A 135 11.77 20.11 14.30
N MET A 136 12.97 19.59 14.26
CA MET A 136 13.32 18.35 13.54
C MET A 136 12.70 17.14 14.24
N GLU A 137 11.42 17.18 14.53
CA GLU A 137 10.73 15.98 14.98
C GLU A 137 10.53 15.07 13.78
N PRO A 138 10.64 13.75 13.96
CA PRO A 138 10.47 12.81 12.87
C PRO A 138 9.12 13.03 12.21
N LEU A 139 9.16 13.22 10.91
CA LEU A 139 8.08 13.59 9.99
C LEU A 139 6.97 12.54 9.87
N ASP A 140 6.81 11.76 10.89
CA ASP A 140 5.92 10.63 10.87
C ASP A 140 4.51 11.06 11.20
N SER A 141 3.75 11.34 10.21
CA SER A 141 2.30 11.47 10.30
C SER A 141 1.68 12.86 10.41
N ARG A 142 2.45 13.91 10.53
CA ARG A 142 1.88 15.25 10.72
C ARG A 142 1.83 15.98 9.40
N ILE A 143 0.64 16.02 8.84
CA ILE A 143 0.46 16.72 7.62
C ILE A 143 -0.78 17.52 7.62
N PHE A 144 -0.68 18.66 7.09
CA PHE A 144 -1.56 19.78 7.14
C PHE A 144 -1.51 20.54 8.46
N GLU A 145 -0.59 21.44 8.59
CA GLU A 145 -0.98 22.70 9.19
C GLU A 145 -2.06 23.34 8.30
N ALA A 146 -3.25 22.78 8.35
CA ALA A 146 -4.38 23.65 8.14
C ALA A 146 -4.34 24.61 9.31
N SER A 147 -3.78 25.78 9.14
CA SER A 147 -4.07 26.90 10.01
C SER A 147 -5.57 27.17 9.88
N ILE A 148 -6.37 26.34 10.52
CA ILE A 148 -7.80 26.55 10.68
C ILE A 148 -7.93 27.42 11.91
N ALA A 149 -7.32 28.58 11.86
CA ALA A 149 -7.58 29.67 12.80
C ALA A 149 -9.00 30.22 12.64
N ASP A 150 -9.70 29.76 11.61
CA ASP A 150 -11.04 30.21 11.28
C ASP A 150 -11.86 28.99 10.84
N ALA A 151 -12.92 28.65 11.57
CA ALA A 151 -13.89 27.64 11.19
C ALA A 151 -14.56 27.92 9.82
N SER A 152 -14.35 29.13 9.27
CA SER A 152 -14.73 29.56 7.93
C SER A 152 -13.64 29.38 6.86
N ALA A 153 -12.39 29.17 7.24
CA ALA A 153 -11.28 29.00 6.30
C ALA A 153 -11.22 27.57 5.79
N ASN A 154 -11.82 27.35 4.65
CA ASN A 154 -11.79 26.13 3.87
C ASN A 154 -10.38 25.89 3.31
N SER A 155 -9.52 25.22 4.04
CA SER A 155 -8.19 24.89 3.56
C SER A 155 -8.28 23.84 2.45
N THR A 156 -7.84 24.21 1.26
CA THR A 156 -7.81 23.34 0.09
C THR A 156 -6.36 23.02 -0.26
N PHE A 157 -6.03 21.74 -0.37
CA PHE A 157 -4.69 21.27 -0.66
C PHE A 157 -4.65 20.47 -1.94
N THR A 158 -3.59 20.62 -2.73
CA THR A 158 -3.34 19.78 -3.90
C THR A 158 -2.45 18.62 -3.50
N MET A 159 -2.89 17.42 -3.82
CA MET A 159 -2.22 16.16 -3.56
C MET A 159 -1.82 15.51 -4.87
N ALA A 160 -0.66 14.86 -4.90
CA ALA A 160 -0.23 14.05 -6.02
C ALA A 160 0.66 12.93 -5.52
N ALA A 161 0.38 11.69 -5.89
CA ALA A 161 1.22 10.56 -5.54
C ALA A 161 1.15 9.44 -6.58
N PRO A 162 2.22 8.64 -6.72
CA PRO A 162 2.18 7.39 -7.48
C PRO A 162 1.13 6.45 -6.89
N LEU A 163 0.46 5.70 -7.76
CA LEU A 163 -0.48 4.66 -7.34
C LEU A 163 0.30 3.37 -7.07
N TYR A 164 0.49 3.03 -5.80
CA TYR A 164 1.26 1.86 -5.39
C TYR A 164 0.41 0.60 -5.30
N GLY A 165 1.07 -0.56 -5.47
CA GLY A 165 0.55 -1.86 -5.10
C GLY A 165 -0.59 -2.39 -5.95
N THR A 166 -0.96 -1.73 -7.04
CA THR A 166 -1.95 -2.28 -7.97
C THR A 166 -1.28 -3.15 -9.05
N LEU A 167 -2.00 -4.14 -9.55
CA LEU A 167 -1.49 -5.07 -10.56
C LEU A 167 -0.92 -4.35 -11.79
N LEU A 168 -1.58 -3.29 -12.27
CA LEU A 168 -1.08 -2.57 -13.43
C LEU A 168 0.09 -1.64 -13.09
N SER A 169 0.14 -1.07 -11.88
CA SER A 169 1.26 -0.21 -11.48
C SER A 169 2.53 -1.00 -11.17
N SER A 170 2.38 -2.26 -10.77
CA SER A 170 3.48 -3.15 -10.35
C SER A 170 3.97 -4.06 -11.46
N ALA A 171 3.45 -3.94 -12.68
CA ALA A 171 3.84 -4.78 -13.80
C ALA A 171 5.30 -4.54 -14.21
N GLU A 172 6.01 -5.60 -14.56
CA GLU A 172 7.44 -5.54 -14.96
C GLU A 172 7.64 -4.99 -16.37
N LYS A 173 6.60 -5.04 -17.20
CA LYS A 173 6.64 -4.62 -18.60
C LYS A 173 5.55 -3.63 -18.92
N ASN A 174 5.75 -2.83 -19.95
CA ASN A 174 4.71 -1.94 -20.46
C ASN A 174 3.48 -2.73 -20.91
N ILE A 175 2.31 -2.23 -20.61
CA ILE A 175 1.03 -2.92 -20.78
C ILE A 175 0.35 -2.39 -22.06
N PRO A 176 0.00 -3.27 -23.03
CA PRO A 176 -0.64 -2.87 -24.27
C PRO A 176 -2.14 -2.58 -24.05
N LEU A 177 -2.50 -1.31 -23.75
CA LEU A 177 -3.90 -0.92 -23.48
C LEU A 177 -4.82 -1.15 -24.69
N PHE A 178 -4.31 -1.04 -25.92
CA PHE A 178 -5.06 -1.29 -27.15
C PHE A 178 -5.49 -2.76 -27.29
N ALA A 179 -4.73 -3.69 -26.68
CA ALA A 179 -4.98 -5.12 -26.73
C ALA A 179 -5.90 -5.62 -25.59
N MET A 180 -6.26 -4.73 -24.68
CA MET A 180 -7.14 -5.01 -23.54
C MET A 180 -8.52 -4.43 -23.81
N GLY A 181 -9.53 -4.90 -23.09
CA GLY A 181 -10.82 -4.24 -23.04
C GLY A 181 -10.77 -2.89 -22.33
N SER A 182 -11.93 -2.31 -22.02
CA SER A 182 -11.96 -1.09 -21.21
C SER A 182 -11.31 -1.34 -19.84
N VAL A 183 -10.36 -0.50 -19.47
CA VAL A 183 -9.67 -0.55 -18.17
C VAL A 183 -10.24 0.54 -17.28
N ARG A 184 -10.85 0.16 -16.18
CA ARG A 184 -11.49 1.08 -15.23
C ARG A 184 -10.87 0.94 -13.85
N TYR A 185 -10.42 2.05 -13.30
CA TYR A 185 -10.08 2.16 -11.89
C TYR A 185 -11.25 2.72 -11.09
N THR A 186 -11.50 2.10 -9.94
CA THR A 186 -12.55 2.49 -9.01
C THR A 186 -11.92 2.81 -7.66
N PHE A 187 -12.10 4.03 -7.18
CA PHE A 187 -11.63 4.47 -5.87
C PHE A 187 -12.84 4.70 -4.97
N THR A 188 -12.94 3.98 -3.87
CA THR A 188 -13.99 4.20 -2.86
C THR A 188 -13.41 5.03 -1.72
N LEU A 189 -14.03 6.15 -1.43
CA LEU A 189 -13.61 7.03 -0.34
C LEU A 189 -14.03 6.46 1.00
N ASP A 190 -13.19 6.69 2.02
CA ASP A 190 -13.45 6.23 3.37
C ASP A 190 -14.50 7.10 4.08
N SER A 191 -14.99 6.62 5.21
CA SER A 191 -15.88 7.39 6.05
C SER A 191 -15.08 8.42 6.87
N ILE A 192 -15.73 9.54 7.21
CA ILE A 192 -15.16 10.55 8.09
C ILE A 192 -14.74 9.96 9.45
N ALA A 193 -15.50 8.99 9.96
CA ALA A 193 -15.21 8.34 11.23
C ALA A 193 -13.88 7.57 11.28
N ASN A 194 -13.36 7.18 10.12
CA ASN A 194 -12.08 6.47 10.00
C ASN A 194 -10.90 7.42 9.78
N MET A 195 -11.15 8.67 9.39
CA MET A 195 -10.12 9.67 9.22
C MET A 195 -9.91 10.45 10.49
N CYS A 196 -8.66 10.63 10.85
CA CYS A 196 -8.29 11.26 12.11
C CYS A 196 -7.44 12.48 11.86
N VAL A 197 -7.64 13.45 12.73
CA VAL A 197 -6.77 14.61 12.85
C VAL A 197 -6.19 14.66 14.26
N GLN A 198 -4.94 15.08 14.35
CA GLN A 198 -4.28 15.37 15.60
C GLN A 198 -4.09 16.87 15.74
N LYS A 199 -4.35 17.42 16.91
CA LYS A 199 -4.05 18.83 17.20
C LYS A 199 -2.54 19.02 17.34
N LEU A 200 -1.95 19.90 16.54
CA LEU A 200 -0.53 20.22 16.61
C LEU A 200 -0.23 21.06 17.85
N GLY A 201 0.86 20.73 18.56
CA GLY A 201 1.37 21.52 19.67
C GLY A 201 0.65 21.37 21.02
N ALA A 202 -0.36 20.53 21.13
CA ALA A 202 -1.00 20.23 22.39
C ALA A 202 -0.60 18.84 22.89
N VAL A 203 0.27 18.80 23.88
CA VAL A 203 0.61 17.57 24.60
C VAL A 203 -0.66 17.06 25.31
N GLY A 204 -1.06 15.82 25.03
CA GLY A 204 -2.18 15.19 25.74
C GLY A 204 -3.58 15.38 25.15
N THR A 205 -3.72 16.02 24.00
CA THR A 205 -5.01 16.04 23.30
C THR A 205 -5.05 14.86 22.30
N GLY A 206 -5.96 13.93 22.53
CA GLY A 206 -6.18 12.78 21.68
C GLY A 206 -6.53 13.13 20.23
N PHE A 207 -6.66 12.12 19.41
CA PHE A 207 -7.12 12.27 18.03
C PHE A 207 -8.57 12.75 17.97
N SER A 208 -8.87 13.63 17.03
CA SER A 208 -10.23 14.10 16.77
C SER A 208 -10.68 13.65 15.40
N ALA A 209 -11.97 13.37 15.26
CA ALA A 209 -12.58 13.07 13.97
C ALA A 209 -12.67 14.34 13.10
N LEU A 210 -12.62 14.13 11.78
CA LEU A 210 -13.00 15.19 10.84
C LEU A 210 -14.51 15.41 10.89
N THR A 211 -14.94 16.65 10.67
CA THR A 211 -16.37 16.97 10.49
C THR A 211 -16.79 16.84 9.02
N LYS A 212 -15.90 17.15 8.10
CA LYS A 212 -16.16 17.09 6.67
C LYS A 212 -14.85 16.95 5.87
N PHE A 213 -14.87 16.22 4.77
CA PHE A 213 -13.88 16.34 3.71
C PHE A 213 -14.53 16.28 2.34
N GLU A 214 -13.89 16.92 1.37
CA GLU A 214 -14.29 16.95 -0.03
C GLU A 214 -13.06 16.75 -0.91
N ILE A 215 -13.18 15.89 -1.92
CA ILE A 215 -12.18 15.71 -2.98
C ILE A 215 -12.73 16.35 -4.25
N SER A 216 -11.92 17.18 -4.89
CA SER A 216 -12.25 17.83 -6.16
C SER A 216 -11.07 17.75 -7.13
N ASN A 217 -11.32 17.99 -8.40
CA ASN A 217 -10.30 17.97 -9.46
C ASN A 217 -9.47 16.67 -9.43
N PHE A 218 -10.13 15.54 -9.22
CA PHE A 218 -9.45 14.24 -9.25
C PHE A 218 -9.02 13.91 -10.67
N GLU A 219 -7.78 13.48 -10.82
CA GLU A 219 -7.18 13.04 -12.07
C GLU A 219 -6.34 11.78 -11.84
N LEU A 220 -6.53 10.80 -12.71
CA LEU A 220 -5.64 9.64 -12.82
C LEU A 220 -4.68 9.89 -13.96
N CYS A 221 -3.39 10.00 -13.66
CA CYS A 221 -2.36 10.34 -14.63
C CYS A 221 -1.47 9.14 -14.93
N TYR A 222 -1.06 8.98 -16.17
CA TYR A 222 -0.12 7.94 -16.58
C TYR A 222 0.63 8.32 -17.87
N LEU A 223 1.80 7.76 -18.05
CA LEU A 223 2.56 7.88 -19.28
C LEU A 223 2.09 6.82 -20.28
N SER A 224 1.64 7.26 -21.44
CA SER A 224 1.31 6.40 -22.57
C SER A 224 2.36 6.53 -23.66
N VAL A 225 2.82 5.39 -24.15
CA VAL A 225 3.76 5.31 -25.28
C VAL A 225 3.03 4.74 -26.49
N ASP A 226 3.17 5.40 -27.64
CA ASP A 226 2.67 4.92 -28.92
C ASP A 226 3.88 4.50 -29.77
N LEU A 227 3.94 3.23 -30.14
CA LEU A 227 5.00 2.64 -30.95
C LEU A 227 4.60 2.46 -32.42
N GLY A 228 3.37 2.86 -32.78
CA GLY A 228 2.83 2.78 -34.10
C GLY A 228 2.15 1.43 -34.45
N GLN A 229 1.34 1.45 -35.48
CA GLN A 229 0.44 0.35 -35.88
C GLN A 229 1.17 -0.97 -36.21
N GLN A 230 2.41 -0.91 -36.65
CA GLN A 230 3.18 -2.14 -36.97
C GLN A 230 3.48 -2.96 -35.72
N VAL A 231 3.84 -2.28 -34.62
CA VAL A 231 4.09 -2.93 -33.33
C VAL A 231 2.80 -3.46 -32.72
N GLU A 232 1.72 -2.69 -32.84
CA GLU A 232 0.39 -3.17 -32.39
C GLU A 232 -0.02 -4.45 -33.12
N LYS A 233 0.17 -4.51 -34.44
CA LYS A 233 -0.10 -5.71 -35.24
C LYS A 233 0.72 -6.90 -34.77
N MET A 234 2.01 -6.72 -34.46
CA MET A 234 2.85 -7.79 -33.92
C MET A 234 2.27 -8.37 -32.62
N VAL A 235 1.71 -7.55 -31.75
CA VAL A 235 1.07 -8.02 -30.52
C VAL A 235 -0.18 -8.84 -30.81
N TYR A 236 -1.00 -8.43 -31.77
CA TYR A 236 -2.16 -9.23 -32.21
C TYR A 236 -1.74 -10.57 -32.84
N ASP A 237 -0.61 -10.60 -33.55
CA ASP A 237 -0.08 -11.83 -34.16
C ASP A 237 0.52 -12.80 -33.11
N LEU A 238 0.87 -12.35 -31.90
CA LEU A 238 1.32 -13.19 -30.79
C LEU A 238 0.19 -14.08 -30.23
N GLY A 239 -1.07 -13.74 -30.50
CA GLY A 239 -2.25 -14.47 -29.96
C GLY A 239 -2.27 -14.47 -28.44
N ASN A 240 -2.74 -15.56 -27.83
CA ASN A 240 -2.97 -15.70 -26.39
C ASN A 240 -1.69 -15.84 -25.53
N ASN A 241 -0.54 -15.46 -26.07
CA ASN A 241 0.77 -15.70 -25.41
C ASN A 241 1.35 -14.45 -24.75
N VAL A 242 0.58 -13.38 -24.59
CA VAL A 242 1.07 -12.17 -23.92
C VAL A 242 0.94 -12.36 -22.41
N MET A 243 2.08 -12.60 -21.76
CA MET A 243 2.18 -12.80 -20.32
C MET A 243 3.03 -11.70 -19.71
N ILE A 244 2.50 -11.03 -18.71
CA ILE A 244 3.21 -9.97 -17.96
C ILE A 244 3.21 -10.34 -16.49
N LYS A 245 4.39 -10.50 -15.91
CA LYS A 245 4.55 -10.68 -14.47
C LYS A 245 4.23 -9.37 -13.76
N THR A 246 3.53 -9.48 -12.67
CA THR A 246 3.19 -8.38 -11.78
C THR A 246 3.06 -8.88 -10.35
N HIS A 247 2.84 -7.97 -9.43
CA HIS A 247 2.47 -8.32 -8.07
C HIS A 247 1.33 -7.40 -7.61
N GLY A 248 0.53 -7.91 -6.68
CA GLY A 248 -0.60 -7.19 -6.14
C GLY A 248 -0.69 -7.35 -4.63
N PHE A 249 -1.56 -6.56 -4.03
CA PHE A 249 -1.84 -6.62 -2.61
C PHE A 249 -3.30 -6.97 -2.36
N ASN A 250 -3.54 -7.73 -1.30
CA ASN A 250 -4.88 -7.95 -0.79
C ASN A 250 -4.88 -7.87 0.73
N SER A 251 -5.98 -7.38 1.29
CA SER A 251 -6.13 -7.24 2.73
C SER A 251 -7.46 -7.81 3.19
N THR A 252 -7.44 -8.46 4.32
CA THR A 252 -8.62 -8.90 5.07
C THR A 252 -8.41 -8.65 6.55
N SER A 253 -9.48 -8.40 7.29
CA SER A 253 -9.40 -8.16 8.72
C SER A 253 -10.40 -9.01 9.50
N VAL A 254 -10.02 -9.33 10.72
CA VAL A 254 -10.83 -10.05 11.70
C VAL A 254 -10.83 -9.26 13.00
N SER A 255 -11.96 -9.22 13.70
CA SER A 255 -12.08 -8.50 14.97
C SER A 255 -11.51 -9.32 16.13
N ALA A 256 -10.75 -8.67 17.00
CA ALA A 256 -10.32 -9.18 18.30
C ALA A 256 -11.06 -8.38 19.38
N PRO A 257 -11.87 -9.03 20.24
CA PRO A 257 -12.62 -8.33 21.28
C PRO A 257 -11.69 -7.78 22.39
N SER A 258 -12.17 -6.81 23.15
CA SER A 258 -11.52 -6.43 24.40
C SER A 258 -11.53 -7.62 25.37
N GLY A 259 -10.55 -7.71 26.28
CA GLY A 259 -10.38 -8.86 27.14
C GLY A 259 -9.66 -10.06 26.50
N THR A 260 -9.11 -9.88 25.29
CA THR A 260 -8.32 -10.91 24.62
C THR A 260 -7.05 -11.23 25.41
N SER A 261 -6.79 -12.51 25.68
CA SER A 261 -5.59 -13.00 26.37
C SER A 261 -5.28 -14.45 25.97
N GLY A 262 -4.06 -14.89 26.24
CA GLY A 262 -3.58 -16.23 25.90
C GLY A 262 -3.41 -16.46 24.40
N ASN A 263 -3.41 -17.72 23.99
CA ASN A 263 -3.21 -18.10 22.60
C ASN A 263 -4.47 -17.84 21.77
N GLN A 264 -4.35 -16.98 20.78
CA GLN A 264 -5.40 -16.64 19.81
C GLN A 264 -4.96 -17.11 18.41
N SER A 265 -5.90 -17.59 17.61
CA SER A 265 -5.66 -17.95 16.20
C SER A 265 -6.69 -17.25 15.33
N TYR A 266 -6.22 -16.35 14.48
CA TYR A 266 -7.04 -15.64 13.51
C TYR A 266 -6.91 -16.30 12.16
N VAL A 267 -8.04 -16.72 11.57
CA VAL A 267 -8.09 -17.50 10.32
C VAL A 267 -8.45 -16.59 9.16
N PHE A 268 -7.61 -16.60 8.12
CA PHE A 268 -7.80 -15.82 6.90
C PHE A 268 -7.92 -16.75 5.68
N ASN A 269 -9.02 -16.63 4.94
CA ASN A 269 -9.33 -17.47 3.78
C ASN A 269 -8.82 -16.90 2.45
N GLN A 270 -7.69 -16.21 2.47
CA GLN A 270 -7.03 -15.72 1.27
C GLN A 270 -6.20 -16.84 0.64
N ARG A 271 -6.37 -17.04 -0.68
CA ARG A 271 -5.78 -18.18 -1.39
C ARG A 271 -5.05 -17.70 -2.64
N TYR A 272 -3.72 -17.80 -2.60
CA TYR A 272 -2.84 -17.41 -3.69
C TYR A 272 -1.84 -18.52 -4.00
N ALA A 273 -1.46 -18.62 -5.29
CA ALA A 273 -0.44 -19.57 -5.71
C ALA A 273 0.96 -19.20 -5.20
N SER A 274 1.21 -17.92 -4.98
CA SER A 274 2.52 -17.41 -4.58
C SER A 274 2.39 -16.16 -3.72
N ILE A 275 2.55 -16.31 -2.41
CA ILE A 275 2.59 -15.21 -1.45
C ILE A 275 4.07 -14.87 -1.19
N ARG A 276 4.48 -13.66 -1.50
CA ARG A 276 5.84 -13.14 -1.32
C ARG A 276 6.08 -12.66 0.09
N ASN A 277 5.15 -11.87 0.60
CA ASN A 277 5.22 -11.27 1.92
C ASN A 277 3.85 -11.25 2.58
N ALA A 278 3.85 -11.36 3.89
CA ALA A 278 2.66 -11.21 4.71
C ALA A 278 2.92 -10.18 5.80
N PHE A 279 1.98 -9.24 5.99
CA PHE A 279 2.06 -8.22 7.04
C PHE A 279 0.82 -8.33 7.93
N VAL A 280 1.05 -8.47 9.21
CA VAL A 280 -0.01 -8.46 10.24
C VAL A 280 -0.03 -7.08 10.86
N LEU A 281 -1.20 -6.47 10.84
CA LEU A 281 -1.47 -5.13 11.35
C LEU A 281 -2.56 -5.24 12.41
N CYS A 282 -2.35 -4.62 13.55
CA CYS A 282 -3.38 -4.52 14.57
C CYS A 282 -3.72 -3.05 14.79
N SER A 283 -4.99 -2.69 14.59
CA SER A 283 -5.50 -1.34 14.81
C SER A 283 -6.65 -1.37 15.80
N ARG A 284 -6.88 -0.28 16.53
CA ARG A 284 -7.99 -0.18 17.49
C ARG A 284 -9.34 -0.24 16.79
N ALA A 285 -10.30 -0.92 17.40
CA ALA A 285 -11.67 -1.01 16.91
C ALA A 285 -12.65 -0.04 17.62
N ASP A 286 -12.25 0.54 18.75
CA ASP A 286 -13.08 1.45 19.53
C ASP A 286 -13.15 2.84 18.87
N GLY A 287 -14.34 3.33 18.73
CA GLY A 287 -14.83 4.50 17.99
C GLY A 287 -14.13 5.85 18.04
N ALA A 288 -13.03 6.03 18.75
CA ALA A 288 -12.41 7.33 18.96
C ALA A 288 -11.25 7.59 18.00
N GLY A 289 -11.58 7.83 16.76
CA GLY A 289 -10.78 8.74 15.93
C GLY A 289 -9.42 8.28 15.39
N SER A 290 -8.88 7.07 15.63
CA SER A 290 -7.52 6.72 15.14
C SER A 290 -7.39 5.33 14.53
N LYS A 291 -8.50 4.77 14.14
CA LYS A 291 -8.66 3.33 13.98
C LYS A 291 -7.69 2.65 13.05
N TRP A 292 -7.39 3.24 11.92
CA TRP A 292 -6.58 2.57 10.90
C TRP A 292 -5.24 3.27 10.62
N ALA A 293 -5.08 4.48 11.12
CA ALA A 293 -3.83 5.22 10.96
C ALA A 293 -2.75 4.79 11.96
N GLU A 294 -3.14 4.06 13.01
CA GLU A 294 -2.24 3.51 14.02
C GLU A 294 -2.20 2.00 13.95
N PHE A 295 -1.00 1.46 13.91
CA PHE A 295 -0.73 0.05 14.09
C PHE A 295 -0.07 -0.16 15.44
N SER A 296 -0.70 -0.97 16.27
CA SER A 296 -0.28 -1.18 17.66
C SER A 296 -0.01 -2.65 17.94
N ASP A 297 0.84 -2.93 18.91
CA ASP A 297 1.10 -4.30 19.35
C ASP A 297 -0.09 -4.86 20.14
N LEU A 298 -0.74 -5.90 19.62
CA LEU A 298 -1.85 -6.58 20.31
C LEU A 298 -1.40 -7.33 21.56
N THR A 299 -0.13 -7.75 21.63
CA THR A 299 0.41 -8.50 22.77
C THR A 299 0.75 -7.63 23.95
N THR A 300 0.66 -6.30 23.81
CA THR A 300 1.02 -5.33 24.84
C THR A 300 2.48 -5.50 25.34
N ASN A 301 3.40 -5.66 24.43
CA ASN A 301 4.82 -5.92 24.66
C ASN A 301 5.12 -7.19 25.48
N ASN A 302 4.18 -8.12 25.53
CA ASN A 302 4.30 -9.39 26.27
C ASN A 302 3.61 -10.53 25.55
N GLY A 303 4.27 -11.10 24.55
CA GLY A 303 3.72 -12.22 23.79
C GLY A 303 4.47 -12.52 22.52
N ASP A 304 3.82 -13.24 21.62
CA ASP A 304 4.45 -13.75 20.43
C ASP A 304 3.51 -13.71 19.22
N TYR A 305 4.09 -13.56 18.03
CA TYR A 305 3.40 -13.66 16.74
C TYR A 305 3.99 -14.79 15.89
N GLN A 306 3.13 -15.53 15.22
CA GLN A 306 3.54 -16.56 14.27
C GLN A 306 2.49 -16.70 13.16
N LEU A 307 2.95 -16.70 11.91
CA LEU A 307 2.11 -17.02 10.76
C LEU A 307 2.18 -18.53 10.49
N ALA A 308 1.07 -19.17 10.15
CA ALA A 308 1.07 -20.55 9.70
C ALA A 308 0.30 -20.69 8.38
N ILE A 309 0.93 -21.31 7.39
CA ILE A 309 0.34 -21.58 6.07
C ILE A 309 0.43 -23.09 5.83
N ALA A 310 -0.72 -23.74 5.58
CA ALA A 310 -0.79 -25.20 5.41
C ALA A 310 -0.16 -25.99 6.59
N GLY A 311 -0.31 -25.47 7.81
CA GLY A 311 0.27 -26.07 9.01
C GLY A 311 1.76 -25.84 9.20
N THR A 312 2.45 -25.20 8.24
CA THR A 312 3.86 -24.85 8.37
C THR A 312 4.01 -23.45 8.98
N PRO A 313 4.74 -23.29 10.10
CA PRO A 313 4.94 -22.01 10.74
C PRO A 313 5.99 -21.15 10.01
N TYR A 314 5.73 -19.85 9.95
CA TYR A 314 6.60 -18.83 9.38
C TYR A 314 6.67 -17.60 10.31
N PRO A 315 7.86 -17.21 10.79
CA PRO A 315 9.09 -17.99 10.78
C PRO A 315 8.96 -19.27 11.65
N PRO A 316 9.94 -20.19 11.59
CA PRO A 316 9.88 -21.44 12.37
C PRO A 316 9.76 -21.23 13.87
N LEU A 317 10.36 -20.16 14.40
CA LEU A 317 10.23 -19.74 15.80
C LEU A 317 9.30 -18.53 15.87
N PRO A 318 8.40 -18.46 16.87
CA PRO A 318 7.55 -17.31 17.09
C PRO A 318 8.36 -16.02 17.27
N LEU A 319 7.82 -14.92 16.77
CA LEU A 319 8.40 -13.58 16.91
C LEU A 319 7.94 -12.98 18.23
N SER A 320 8.85 -12.91 19.20
CA SER A 320 8.51 -12.42 20.54
C SER A 320 8.57 -10.90 20.64
N THR A 321 7.61 -10.34 21.37
CA THR A 321 7.60 -8.94 21.80
C THR A 321 8.14 -8.77 23.22
N THR A 322 8.25 -9.86 23.97
CA THR A 322 8.76 -9.86 25.33
C THR A 322 10.26 -9.54 25.35
N ASN A 323 10.66 -8.59 26.16
CA ASN A 323 12.06 -8.13 26.28
C ASN A 323 12.65 -7.48 25.03
N GLY A 324 11.84 -7.03 24.10
CA GLY A 324 12.26 -6.26 22.94
C GLY A 324 11.73 -6.79 21.62
N GLN A 325 11.66 -5.92 20.63
CA GLN A 325 11.01 -6.16 19.34
C GLN A 325 12.01 -6.31 18.17
N ALA A 326 13.30 -6.51 18.49
CA ALA A 326 14.36 -6.55 17.49
C ALA A 326 14.17 -7.66 16.45
N GLY A 327 13.68 -8.84 16.87
CA GLY A 327 13.39 -9.96 15.96
C GLY A 327 12.26 -9.63 14.97
N ILE A 328 11.20 -8.97 15.43
CA ILE A 328 10.08 -8.54 14.58
C ILE A 328 10.55 -7.50 13.57
N LEU A 329 11.33 -6.53 14.01
CA LEU A 329 11.88 -5.49 13.13
C LEU A 329 12.84 -6.08 12.08
N GLN A 330 13.61 -7.10 12.44
CA GLN A 330 14.50 -7.80 11.52
C GLN A 330 13.71 -8.55 10.44
N GLU A 331 12.65 -9.27 10.81
CA GLU A 331 11.78 -9.95 9.85
C GLU A 331 11.01 -8.95 8.98
N LEU A 332 10.56 -7.83 9.54
CA LEU A 332 9.95 -6.75 8.77
C LEU A 332 10.92 -6.18 7.72
N ARG A 333 12.18 -5.96 8.08
CA ARG A 333 13.22 -5.54 7.12
C ARG A 333 13.46 -6.59 6.04
N ARG A 334 13.41 -7.87 6.40
CA ARG A 334 13.54 -8.96 5.44
C ARG A 334 12.38 -8.99 4.45
N SER A 335 11.16 -8.78 4.91
CA SER A 335 9.97 -8.76 4.06
C SER A 335 9.97 -7.62 3.03
N PHE A 336 10.62 -6.51 3.33
CA PHE A 336 10.82 -5.41 2.37
C PHE A 336 12.13 -5.52 1.56
N GLY A 337 12.88 -6.61 1.68
CA GLY A 337 14.17 -6.79 1.00
C GLY A 337 15.27 -5.83 1.47
N SER A 338 15.04 -5.09 2.56
CA SER A 338 15.96 -4.05 3.05
C SER A 338 16.98 -4.56 4.07
N LEU A 339 16.92 -5.82 4.47
CA LEU A 339 17.84 -6.39 5.48
C LEU A 339 19.30 -6.35 5.02
N PHE A 340 19.55 -6.62 3.75
CA PHE A 340 20.89 -6.68 3.14
C PHE A 340 21.18 -5.51 2.20
N ASN A 341 20.26 -4.57 2.06
CA ASN A 341 20.37 -3.44 1.17
C ASN A 341 20.32 -2.13 1.96
N ASN A 342 21.49 -1.48 2.12
CA ASN A 342 21.60 -0.21 2.83
C ASN A 342 20.90 0.97 2.14
N LYS A 343 20.39 0.79 0.92
CA LYS A 343 19.71 1.83 0.19
C LYS A 343 18.25 2.05 0.65
N ASN A 344 17.62 1.00 1.20
CA ASN A 344 16.24 1.05 1.66
C ASN A 344 16.21 0.86 3.18
N SER A 345 16.27 1.95 3.93
CA SER A 345 16.04 1.93 5.37
C SER A 345 14.57 2.14 5.67
N LEU A 346 14.00 1.34 6.57
CA LEU A 346 12.64 1.59 7.07
C LEU A 346 12.56 3.01 7.66
N SER A 347 11.46 3.68 7.39
CA SER A 347 11.19 5.00 7.95
C SER A 347 10.45 4.94 9.30
N ILE A 348 10.55 3.83 10.00
CA ILE A 348 9.90 3.59 11.29
C ILE A 348 10.94 3.80 12.40
N ASN A 349 10.65 4.66 13.34
CA ASN A 349 11.49 4.87 14.51
C ASN A 349 11.09 3.93 15.68
N THR A 350 11.93 3.80 16.67
CA THR A 350 11.72 2.88 17.81
C THR A 350 10.47 3.25 18.61
N ALA A 351 10.18 4.54 18.79
CA ALA A 351 9.02 4.98 19.57
C ALA A 351 7.70 4.63 18.87
N GLU A 352 7.64 4.79 17.54
CA GLU A 352 6.47 4.39 16.74
C GLU A 352 6.27 2.88 16.70
N PHE A 353 7.37 2.13 16.66
CA PHE A 353 7.32 0.67 16.62
C PHE A 353 6.91 0.04 17.95
N SER A 354 7.11 0.74 19.08
CA SER A 354 6.86 0.23 20.43
C SER A 354 5.46 0.53 20.96
N VAL A 355 4.58 1.14 20.20
CA VAL A 355 3.22 1.48 20.64
C VAL A 355 2.38 0.21 20.77
N ASP A 356 1.85 -0.05 21.96
CA ASP A 356 0.94 -1.15 22.20
C ASP A 356 -0.54 -0.72 22.13
N ILE A 357 -1.45 -1.71 22.05
CA ILE A 357 -2.88 -1.48 21.88
C ILE A 357 -3.52 -0.76 23.07
N ASN A 358 -2.96 -0.92 24.26
CA ASN A 358 -3.46 -0.29 25.49
C ASN A 358 -2.89 1.12 25.66
N ASP A 359 -1.66 1.38 25.16
CA ASP A 359 -1.00 2.69 25.26
C ASP A 359 -1.71 3.77 24.42
N ALA A 360 -2.33 3.38 23.33
CA ALA A 360 -3.13 4.28 22.50
C ALA A 360 -4.33 4.91 23.26
N SER A 361 -4.69 4.38 24.44
CA SER A 361 -5.66 5.00 25.36
C SER A 361 -5.06 6.08 26.25
N ASN A 362 -3.74 6.11 26.39
CA ASN A 362 -3.04 7.13 27.17
C ASN A 362 -2.75 8.33 26.31
N ASN A 363 -3.52 9.39 26.46
CA ASN A 363 -3.43 10.65 25.74
C ASN A 363 -2.03 11.32 25.74
N LEU A 364 -1.11 10.86 26.56
CA LEU A 364 0.26 11.35 26.65
C LEU A 364 1.19 10.78 25.57
N LEU A 365 0.89 9.61 25.00
CA LEU A 365 1.71 8.94 24.01
C LEU A 365 1.24 9.14 22.57
N CYS A 366 0.04 9.66 22.37
CA CYS A 366 -0.53 9.97 21.05
C CYS A 366 0.18 11.09 20.28
N THR A 367 1.35 11.54 20.69
CA THR A 367 2.20 12.43 19.90
C THR A 367 2.86 11.69 18.73
N VAL A 368 2.91 10.35 18.79
CA VAL A 368 3.55 9.50 17.77
C VAL A 368 2.59 8.36 17.44
N PRO A 369 1.93 8.37 16.25
CA PRO A 369 1.07 7.27 15.83
C PRO A 369 1.85 5.96 15.73
N GLY A 370 1.26 4.87 16.23
CA GLY A 370 1.88 3.57 16.22
C GLY A 370 2.08 3.01 14.81
N LYS A 371 3.24 2.41 14.57
CA LYS A 371 3.59 1.73 13.32
C LYS A 371 4.12 0.33 13.59
N PHE A 372 3.51 -0.37 14.53
CA PHE A 372 3.85 -1.74 14.81
C PHE A 372 3.34 -2.66 13.70
N ILE A 373 4.25 -3.18 12.90
CA ILE A 373 3.96 -4.04 11.76
C ILE A 373 4.73 -5.34 11.91
N VAL A 374 4.04 -6.48 11.93
CA VAL A 374 4.69 -7.78 11.90
C VAL A 374 4.79 -8.23 10.45
N GLY A 375 5.98 -8.11 9.85
CA GLY A 375 6.24 -8.55 8.47
C GLY A 375 6.92 -9.91 8.45
N VAL A 376 6.49 -10.79 7.55
CA VAL A 376 7.08 -12.11 7.32
C VAL A 376 7.42 -12.27 5.85
N GLY A 377 8.70 -12.40 5.55
CA GLY A 377 9.16 -12.67 4.18
C GLY A 377 8.99 -14.14 3.82
N LEU A 378 8.20 -14.42 2.79
CA LEU A 378 7.83 -15.75 2.32
C LEU A 378 8.45 -16.11 0.97
N SER A 379 9.15 -15.16 0.33
CA SER A 379 9.86 -15.42 -0.93
C SER A 379 10.96 -16.46 -0.74
N ARG A 380 10.98 -17.46 -1.64
CA ARG A 380 11.94 -18.56 -1.64
C ARG A 380 13.24 -18.22 -2.34
N CYS A 381 13.21 -17.19 -3.17
CA CYS A 381 14.35 -16.72 -3.97
C CYS A 381 14.60 -15.25 -3.70
N GLY A 382 15.84 -14.89 -3.37
CA GLY A 382 16.21 -13.49 -3.18
C GLY A 382 16.31 -12.68 -4.48
N ASP A 383 16.18 -13.32 -5.65
CA ASP A 383 16.28 -12.71 -6.98
C ASP A 383 14.94 -12.88 -7.72
N ASP A 384 13.95 -12.10 -7.28
CA ASP A 384 12.56 -12.18 -7.74
C ASP A 384 12.40 -11.87 -9.24
N ASP A 385 13.34 -11.15 -9.83
CA ASP A 385 13.29 -10.73 -11.25
C ASP A 385 13.40 -11.91 -12.24
N LYS A 386 13.89 -13.07 -11.78
CA LYS A 386 14.13 -14.26 -12.63
C LYS A 386 13.15 -15.39 -12.44
N VAL A 387 12.32 -15.33 -11.39
CA VAL A 387 11.38 -16.40 -11.03
C VAL A 387 9.95 -15.89 -11.14
N MET A 388 9.10 -16.61 -11.86
CA MET A 388 7.71 -16.20 -12.10
C MET A 388 6.86 -16.18 -10.83
N MET A 389 7.09 -17.15 -9.93
CA MET A 389 6.35 -17.28 -8.67
C MET A 389 7.32 -17.74 -7.59
N SER A 390 7.78 -16.82 -6.77
CA SER A 390 8.83 -17.06 -5.77
C SER A 390 8.30 -17.40 -4.39
N GLY A 391 7.02 -17.15 -4.13
CA GLY A 391 6.41 -17.20 -2.81
C GLY A 391 5.89 -18.57 -2.38
N VAL A 392 5.18 -18.57 -1.26
CA VAL A 392 4.54 -19.74 -0.66
C VAL A 392 3.11 -19.88 -1.20
N ASN A 393 2.70 -21.11 -1.52
CA ASN A 393 1.35 -21.42 -2.00
C ASN A 393 0.38 -21.60 -0.84
N SER A 394 -0.75 -20.87 -0.84
CA SER A 394 -1.84 -20.99 0.13
C SER A 394 -3.17 -21.45 -0.49
N GLN A 395 -3.20 -21.87 -1.75
CA GLN A 395 -4.46 -22.23 -2.45
C GLN A 395 -5.27 -23.32 -1.77
N LEU A 396 -4.60 -24.28 -1.15
CA LEU A 396 -5.25 -25.45 -0.54
C LEU A 396 -5.59 -25.27 0.95
N SER A 397 -5.14 -24.18 1.60
CA SER A 397 -5.29 -24.01 3.03
C SER A 397 -5.52 -22.56 3.43
N ALA A 398 -6.20 -22.35 4.56
CA ALA A 398 -6.29 -21.06 5.19
C ALA A 398 -4.93 -20.62 5.75
N ILE A 399 -4.77 -19.32 5.91
CA ILE A 399 -3.63 -18.71 6.59
C ILE A 399 -4.04 -18.42 8.02
N ASN A 400 -3.27 -18.89 8.97
CA ASN A 400 -3.51 -18.65 10.39
C ASN A 400 -2.48 -17.67 10.93
N VAL A 401 -2.95 -16.63 11.58
CA VAL A 401 -2.12 -15.74 12.39
C VAL A 401 -2.31 -16.12 13.84
N ASN A 402 -1.29 -16.73 14.43
CA ASN A 402 -1.28 -17.14 15.82
C ASN A 402 -0.62 -16.04 16.65
N VAL A 403 -1.32 -15.58 17.66
CA VAL A 403 -0.86 -14.52 18.57
C VAL A 403 -1.01 -15.02 20.00
N ASN A 404 0.08 -15.03 20.73
CA ASN A 404 0.02 -15.28 22.18
C ASN A 404 0.00 -13.93 22.90
N VAL A 405 -1.12 -13.62 23.52
CA VAL A 405 -1.33 -12.35 24.24
C VAL A 405 -1.08 -12.59 25.72
N GLY A 406 0.11 -12.23 26.20
CA GLY A 406 0.52 -12.46 27.58
C GLY A 406 -0.16 -11.53 28.60
N THR A 407 -0.56 -10.33 28.15
CA THR A 407 -1.28 -9.36 28.98
C THR A 407 -2.66 -9.08 28.36
N THR A 408 -3.72 -9.23 29.16
CA THR A 408 -5.09 -9.03 28.68
C THR A 408 -5.29 -7.64 28.08
N THR A 409 -5.86 -7.59 26.87
CA THR A 409 -6.16 -6.32 26.18
C THR A 409 -7.36 -5.63 26.82
N THR A 410 -7.27 -4.35 27.06
CA THR A 410 -8.40 -3.53 27.53
C THR A 410 -9.25 -2.97 26.39
N THR A 411 -8.70 -2.98 25.19
CA THR A 411 -9.29 -2.37 24.00
C THR A 411 -9.55 -3.41 22.92
N ALA A 412 -10.69 -3.30 22.23
CA ALA A 412 -10.95 -4.12 21.05
C ALA A 412 -10.06 -3.70 19.88
N ALA A 413 -9.65 -4.68 19.09
CA ALA A 413 -8.77 -4.48 17.95
C ALA A 413 -9.32 -5.09 16.66
N ASN A 414 -8.86 -4.58 15.52
CA ASN A 414 -8.96 -5.23 14.23
C ASN A 414 -7.59 -5.79 13.86
N VAL A 415 -7.51 -7.09 13.67
CA VAL A 415 -6.32 -7.78 13.18
C VAL A 415 -6.46 -7.90 11.66
N ALA A 416 -5.64 -7.19 10.92
CA ALA A 416 -5.63 -7.23 9.45
C ALA A 416 -4.42 -8.02 8.95
N LEU A 417 -4.66 -8.86 7.96
CA LEU A 417 -3.61 -9.54 7.20
C LEU A 417 -3.54 -8.91 5.81
N LEU A 418 -2.41 -8.32 5.51
CA LEU A 418 -2.08 -7.78 4.20
C LEU A 418 -1.10 -8.75 3.52
N LEU A 419 -1.44 -9.22 2.34
CA LEU A 419 -0.62 -10.13 1.53
C LEU A 419 -0.12 -9.42 0.29
N ASP A 420 1.19 -9.53 0.05
CA ASP A 420 1.85 -9.23 -1.22
C ASP A 420 2.04 -10.55 -1.98
N TYR A 421 1.47 -10.65 -3.17
CA TYR A 421 1.44 -11.88 -3.95
C TYR A 421 1.87 -11.67 -5.40
N ASP A 422 2.55 -12.68 -5.96
CA ASP A 422 2.86 -12.71 -7.39
C ASP A 422 1.61 -12.96 -8.22
N ALA A 423 1.51 -12.28 -9.35
CA ALA A 423 0.45 -12.48 -10.32
C ALA A 423 1.00 -12.43 -11.76
N ILE A 424 0.30 -13.09 -12.67
CA ILE A 424 0.57 -13.05 -14.09
C ILE A 424 -0.67 -12.54 -14.80
N LEU A 425 -0.50 -11.43 -15.52
CA LEU A 425 -1.53 -10.93 -16.43
C LEU A 425 -1.43 -11.73 -17.73
N LEU A 426 -2.47 -12.45 -18.05
CA LEU A 426 -2.64 -13.19 -19.31
C LEU A 426 -3.54 -12.34 -20.21
N ILE A 427 -2.97 -11.75 -21.24
CA ILE A 427 -3.69 -10.87 -22.16
C ILE A 427 -3.95 -11.64 -23.46
N ASP A 428 -5.23 -11.71 -23.83
CA ASP A 428 -5.67 -12.15 -25.15
C ASP A 428 -5.98 -10.92 -26.02
N PRO A 429 -5.08 -10.53 -26.94
CA PRO A 429 -5.26 -9.36 -27.76
C PRO A 429 -6.44 -9.48 -28.72
N GLN A 430 -6.77 -10.70 -29.19
CA GLN A 430 -7.86 -10.92 -30.14
C GLN A 430 -9.23 -10.82 -29.47
N ALA A 431 -9.38 -11.43 -28.32
CA ALA A 431 -10.61 -11.35 -27.53
C ALA A 431 -10.71 -10.05 -26.70
N ARG A 432 -9.62 -9.28 -26.58
CA ARG A 432 -9.48 -8.11 -25.70
C ARG A 432 -9.86 -8.44 -24.24
N GLN A 433 -9.44 -9.59 -23.79
CA GLN A 433 -9.68 -10.07 -22.44
C GLN A 433 -8.39 -10.20 -21.66
N VAL A 434 -8.50 -10.05 -20.36
CA VAL A 434 -7.37 -10.23 -19.42
C VAL A 434 -7.81 -11.19 -18.34
N ALA A 435 -6.99 -12.21 -18.11
CA ALA A 435 -7.12 -13.09 -16.96
C ALA A 435 -5.94 -12.86 -16.01
N VAL A 436 -6.17 -12.99 -14.73
CA VAL A 436 -5.13 -12.91 -13.70
C VAL A 436 -4.94 -14.30 -13.11
N ARG A 437 -3.71 -14.79 -13.16
CA ARG A 437 -3.30 -15.98 -12.44
C ARG A 437 -2.48 -15.56 -11.21
N SER A 438 -3.02 -15.78 -10.03
CA SER A 438 -2.40 -15.44 -8.75
C SER A 438 -2.36 -16.63 -7.79
#